data_30905437f06fee7f6e584bb145f356e3
#
_entry.id   30905437f06fee7f6e584bb145f356e3
#
_cell.length_a   1.000
_cell.length_b   1.000
_cell.length_c   1.000
_cell.angle_alpha   90.00
_cell.angle_beta   90.00
_cell.angle_gamma   90.00
#
_symmetry.space_group_name_H-M   'P 1'
#
loop_
_entity.id
_entity.type
_entity.pdbx_description
1 polymer ?
#
loop_
_entity_poly.entity_id
_entity_poly.type
_entity_poly.pdbx_seq_one_letter_code
_entity_poly.pdbx_strand_id
1 'polypeptide(L)'
;MLNTFPKTNRLCGQMRIAQLYKEGKRFTAWPLRVTYQPTEGETQVLVWAPKSLFKRAVKRNHLRRLMREAYRLNQELLGNQHYLIAFNYMDKEEQPYSLIEKAICKALKKIAEK
;
A
#
# COMPACT_ATOMS: atom_id res chain seq x y z
N MET A 1 -6.18 -20.62 -8.78
CA MET A 1 -6.14 -19.86 -7.54
C MET A 1 -6.46 -18.42 -7.80
N LEU A 2 -7.25 -17.89 -6.99
CA LEU A 2 -7.64 -16.51 -7.15
C LEU A 2 -6.64 -15.57 -6.56
N ASN A 3 -6.61 -14.36 -7.09
CA ASN A 3 -5.77 -13.31 -6.54
C ASN A 3 -6.39 -12.82 -5.23
N THR A 4 -6.31 -13.64 -4.21
CA THR A 4 -6.77 -13.22 -2.90
C THR A 4 -5.69 -12.37 -2.24
N PHE A 5 -6.07 -11.68 -1.17
CA PHE A 5 -5.13 -10.92 -0.38
C PHE A 5 -4.93 -11.65 0.94
N PRO A 6 -4.09 -12.69 0.96
CA PRO A 6 -3.97 -13.52 2.15
C PRO A 6 -3.42 -12.76 3.33
N LYS A 7 -3.73 -13.25 4.52
CA LYS A 7 -3.29 -12.59 5.74
C LYS A 7 -1.78 -12.45 5.80
N THR A 8 -1.07 -13.39 5.23
CA THR A 8 0.39 -13.35 5.23
C THR A 8 0.95 -12.17 4.43
N ASN A 9 0.17 -11.62 3.51
CA ASN A 9 0.61 -10.45 2.73
C ASN A 9 0.27 -9.13 3.41
N ARG A 10 -0.42 -9.16 4.54
CA ARG A 10 -0.76 -7.95 5.26
C ARG A 10 0.32 -7.64 6.26
N LEU A 11 0.81 -6.41 6.21
CA LEU A 11 1.80 -5.96 7.19
C LEU A 11 1.08 -5.70 8.51
N CYS A 12 1.43 -6.45 9.52
CA CYS A 12 0.88 -6.27 10.86
C CYS A 12 2.00 -6.32 11.88
N GLY A 13 1.66 -5.89 13.11
CA GLY A 13 2.65 -5.81 14.17
C GLY A 13 3.20 -4.41 14.27
N GLN A 14 2.99 -3.79 15.43
CA GLN A 14 3.35 -2.40 15.63
C GLN A 14 4.85 -2.15 15.48
N MET A 15 5.67 -3.10 15.92
CA MET A 15 7.12 -2.92 15.84
C MET A 15 7.60 -2.92 14.39
N ARG A 16 7.03 -3.80 13.57
CA ARG A 16 7.42 -3.87 12.16
C ARG A 16 6.99 -2.61 11.42
N ILE A 17 5.78 -2.14 11.72
CA ILE A 17 5.26 -0.92 11.08
C ILE A 17 6.08 0.27 11.50
N ALA A 18 6.40 0.40 12.79
CA ALA A 18 7.21 1.50 13.28
C ALA A 18 8.60 1.50 12.65
N GLN A 19 9.21 0.32 12.52
CA GLN A 19 10.51 0.20 11.90
C GLN A 19 10.47 0.60 10.43
N LEU A 20 9.42 0.20 9.74
CA LEU A 20 9.24 0.56 8.34
C LEU A 20 9.18 2.08 8.18
N TYR A 21 8.39 2.76 8.99
CA TYR A 21 8.28 4.22 8.90
C TYR A 21 9.56 4.93 9.30
N LYS A 22 10.35 4.32 10.17
CA LYS A 22 11.60 4.92 10.62
C LYS A 22 12.72 4.72 9.59
N GLU A 23 12.83 3.53 9.03
CA GLU A 23 13.97 3.17 8.19
C GLU A 23 13.66 3.07 6.71
N GLY A 24 12.38 2.98 6.36
CA GLY A 24 11.99 2.82 4.97
C GLY A 24 12.17 4.07 4.14
N LYS A 25 12.22 3.88 2.84
CA LYS A 25 12.26 4.99 1.89
C LYS A 25 10.84 5.44 1.59
N ARG A 26 10.68 6.73 1.35
CA ARG A 26 9.36 7.31 1.11
C ARG A 26 9.33 8.08 -0.18
N PHE A 27 8.17 8.03 -0.83
CA PHE A 27 7.90 8.90 -1.97
C PHE A 27 6.40 9.06 -2.10
N THR A 28 5.99 9.97 -2.98
CA THR A 28 4.57 10.25 -3.20
C THR A 28 4.15 9.77 -4.56
N ALA A 29 3.06 9.01 -4.60
CA ALA A 29 2.36 8.65 -5.83
C ALA A 29 0.91 9.07 -5.59
N TRP A 30 0.61 10.35 -5.84
CA TRP A 30 -0.68 10.93 -5.50
C TRP A 30 -1.83 10.07 -6.00
N PRO A 31 -2.88 9.81 -5.23
CA PRO A 31 -3.17 10.38 -3.91
C PRO A 31 -2.58 9.58 -2.75
N LEU A 32 -1.51 8.84 -2.97
CA LEU A 32 -0.93 7.97 -1.95
C LEU A 32 0.48 8.41 -1.58
N ARG A 33 0.81 8.25 -0.31
CA ARG A 33 2.19 8.33 0.17
C ARG A 33 2.66 6.90 0.39
N VAL A 34 3.82 6.58 -0.18
CA VAL A 34 4.33 5.21 -0.16
C VAL A 34 5.61 5.17 0.67
N THR A 35 5.67 4.22 1.60
CA THR A 35 6.88 3.94 2.37
C THR A 35 7.22 2.49 2.14
N TYR A 36 8.47 2.19 1.83
CA TYR A 36 8.85 0.81 1.53
C TYR A 36 10.25 0.50 2.01
N GLN A 37 10.50 -0.78 2.22
CA GLN A 37 11.78 -1.27 2.68
C GLN A 37 11.96 -2.68 2.17
N PRO A 38 13.15 -3.04 1.64
CA PRO A 38 13.40 -4.42 1.23
C PRO A 38 13.33 -5.37 2.43
N THR A 39 12.89 -6.59 2.20
CA THR A 39 12.84 -7.60 3.25
C THR A 39 13.26 -8.94 2.67
N GLU A 40 13.76 -9.80 3.52
CA GLU A 40 14.12 -11.16 3.11
C GLU A 40 12.92 -12.10 3.17
N GLY A 41 11.89 -11.71 3.91
CA GLY A 41 10.69 -12.51 4.00
C GLY A 41 9.73 -12.20 2.86
N GLU A 42 8.50 -12.64 2.99
CA GLU A 42 7.50 -12.37 1.98
C GLU A 42 7.08 -10.90 1.99
N THR A 43 6.68 -10.41 0.84
CA THR A 43 6.16 -9.06 0.72
C THR A 43 4.91 -8.90 1.57
N GLN A 44 4.90 -7.86 2.40
CA GLN A 44 3.75 -7.53 3.22
C GLN A 44 3.35 -6.09 2.98
N VAL A 45 2.06 -5.83 3.00
CA VAL A 45 1.51 -4.53 2.63
C VAL A 45 0.56 -4.02 3.69
N LEU A 46 0.72 -2.75 4.04
CA LEU A 46 -0.20 -2.03 4.89
C LEU A 46 -0.92 -0.99 4.05
N VAL A 47 -2.25 -0.92 4.16
CA VAL A 47 -3.02 0.14 3.52
C VAL A 47 -3.73 0.94 4.61
N TRP A 48 -3.71 2.25 4.47
CA TRP A 48 -4.21 3.13 5.52
C TRP A 48 -4.93 4.34 4.96
N ALA A 49 -6.08 4.66 5.53
CA ALA A 49 -6.81 5.88 5.23
C ALA A 49 -7.05 6.57 6.56
N PRO A 50 -6.40 7.73 6.82
CA PRO A 50 -6.40 8.34 8.14
C PRO A 50 -7.77 8.87 8.55
N LYS A 51 -8.05 8.76 9.84
CA LYS A 51 -9.27 9.28 10.43
C LYS A 51 -9.35 10.81 10.29
N SER A 52 -8.20 11.46 10.25
CA SER A 52 -8.17 12.91 10.09
C SER A 52 -8.71 13.37 8.74
N LEU A 53 -8.63 12.52 7.73
CA LEU A 53 -9.14 12.84 6.40
C LEU A 53 -10.59 12.40 6.21
N PHE A 54 -10.96 11.28 6.80
CA PHE A 54 -12.30 10.71 6.64
C PHE A 54 -12.82 10.25 7.98
N LYS A 55 -13.76 10.99 8.54
CA LYS A 55 -14.30 10.67 9.85
C LYS A 55 -15.13 9.39 9.85
N ARG A 56 -15.80 9.11 8.75
CA ARG A 56 -16.65 7.92 8.66
C ARG A 56 -15.83 6.69 8.38
N ALA A 57 -15.99 5.68 9.22
CA ALA A 57 -15.28 4.42 9.07
C ALA A 57 -15.60 3.75 7.73
N VAL A 58 -16.84 3.91 7.25
CA VAL A 58 -17.26 3.33 5.97
C VAL A 58 -16.37 3.84 4.82
N LYS A 59 -16.08 5.13 4.81
CA LYS A 59 -15.25 5.72 3.76
C LYS A 59 -13.81 5.23 3.85
N ARG A 60 -13.28 5.18 5.06
CA ARG A 60 -11.91 4.68 5.25
C ARG A 60 -11.79 3.22 4.83
N ASN A 61 -12.78 2.41 5.19
CA ASN A 61 -12.78 1.00 4.84
C ASN A 61 -12.87 0.81 3.33
N HIS A 62 -13.69 1.65 2.68
CA HIS A 62 -13.82 1.61 1.23
C HIS A 62 -12.50 1.91 0.53
N LEU A 63 -11.81 2.97 0.97
CA LEU A 63 -10.53 3.33 0.37
C LEU A 63 -9.47 2.27 0.62
N ARG A 64 -9.43 1.71 1.82
CA ARG A 64 -8.48 0.63 2.10
C ARG A 64 -8.74 -0.57 1.20
N ARG A 65 -10.01 -0.87 0.97
CA ARG A 65 -10.40 -1.96 0.09
C ARG A 65 -9.93 -1.71 -1.35
N LEU A 66 -10.11 -0.49 -1.84
CA LEU A 66 -9.66 -0.14 -3.18
C LEU A 66 -8.15 -0.26 -3.30
N MET A 67 -7.41 0.19 -2.30
CA MET A 67 -5.95 0.09 -2.31
C MET A 67 -5.49 -1.37 -2.28
N ARG A 68 -6.12 -2.19 -1.45
CA ARG A 68 -5.79 -3.62 -1.40
C ARG A 68 -6.09 -4.31 -2.72
N GLU A 69 -7.21 -3.97 -3.32
CA GLU A 69 -7.60 -4.56 -4.59
C GLU A 69 -6.61 -4.18 -5.69
N ALA A 70 -6.22 -2.92 -5.74
CA ALA A 70 -5.26 -2.46 -6.74
C ALA A 70 -3.92 -3.17 -6.56
N TYR A 71 -3.45 -3.33 -5.33
CA TYR A 71 -2.21 -4.06 -5.09
C TYR A 71 -2.35 -5.53 -5.49
N ARG A 72 -3.46 -6.17 -5.08
CA ARG A 72 -3.67 -7.59 -5.35
C ARG A 72 -3.60 -7.89 -6.84
N LEU A 73 -4.20 -7.03 -7.65
CA LEU A 73 -4.26 -7.24 -9.09
C LEU A 73 -2.96 -6.91 -9.80
N ASN A 74 -2.10 -6.12 -9.19
CA ASN A 74 -0.88 -5.63 -9.84
C ASN A 74 0.40 -6.01 -9.13
N GLN A 75 0.33 -6.94 -8.19
CA GLN A 75 1.51 -7.28 -7.38
C GLN A 75 2.67 -7.85 -8.17
N GLU A 76 2.41 -8.41 -9.34
CA GLU A 76 3.49 -8.94 -10.18
C GLU A 76 4.45 -7.85 -10.65
N LEU A 77 4.06 -6.58 -10.59
CA LEU A 77 4.94 -5.49 -10.98
C LEU A 77 6.18 -5.39 -10.09
N LEU A 78 6.13 -5.97 -8.89
CA LEU A 78 7.29 -6.01 -8.01
C LEU A 78 8.36 -7.00 -8.46
N GLY A 79 8.02 -7.93 -9.33
CA GLY A 79 8.95 -8.95 -9.78
C GLY A 79 9.22 -9.97 -8.69
N ASN A 80 10.48 -10.42 -8.62
CA ASN A 80 10.86 -11.47 -7.69
C ASN A 80 11.36 -10.95 -6.35
N GLN A 81 11.37 -9.65 -6.14
CA GLN A 81 11.88 -9.09 -4.91
C GLN A 81 10.78 -8.89 -3.89
N HIS A 82 11.17 -8.88 -2.63
CA HIS A 82 10.22 -8.80 -1.52
C HIS A 82 10.42 -7.51 -0.75
N TYR A 83 9.31 -6.88 -0.37
CA TYR A 83 9.32 -5.59 0.30
C TYR A 83 8.27 -5.52 1.39
N LEU A 84 8.53 -4.68 2.38
CA LEU A 84 7.50 -4.20 3.29
C LEU A 84 7.04 -2.86 2.74
N ILE A 85 5.74 -2.71 2.47
CA ILE A 85 5.22 -1.52 1.82
C ILE A 85 4.03 -0.96 2.60
N ALA A 86 4.00 0.36 2.78
CA ALA A 86 2.86 1.02 3.39
C ALA A 86 2.30 2.06 2.42
N PHE A 87 1.03 1.92 2.09
CA PHE A 87 0.32 2.89 1.28
C PHE A 87 -0.59 3.71 2.18
N ASN A 88 -0.37 5.01 2.24
CA ASN A 88 -1.17 5.92 3.06
C ASN A 88 -1.92 6.87 2.15
N TYR A 89 -3.25 6.87 2.26
CA TYR A 89 -4.07 7.77 1.50
C TYR A 89 -3.93 9.18 2.05
N MET A 90 -3.70 10.16 1.18
CA MET A 90 -3.41 11.52 1.64
C MET A 90 -4.32 12.61 1.07
N ASP A 91 -5.32 12.25 0.29
CA ASP A 91 -6.25 13.22 -0.26
C ASP A 91 -7.51 13.30 0.59
N LYS A 92 -8.07 14.49 0.69
CA LYS A 92 -9.31 14.70 1.45
C LYS A 92 -10.53 14.14 0.75
N GLU A 93 -10.44 13.89 -0.54
CA GLU A 93 -11.56 13.42 -1.34
C GLU A 93 -11.35 11.98 -1.73
N GLU A 94 -12.46 11.25 -1.94
CA GLU A 94 -12.39 9.89 -2.39
C GLU A 94 -12.15 9.89 -3.90
N GLN A 95 -10.98 9.44 -4.29
CA GLN A 95 -10.64 9.33 -5.70
C GLN A 95 -11.17 8.02 -6.27
N PRO A 96 -11.46 7.96 -7.57
CA PRO A 96 -11.97 6.73 -8.17
C PRO A 96 -10.92 5.64 -8.17
N TYR A 97 -11.39 4.39 -8.25
CA TYR A 97 -10.50 3.24 -8.24
C TYR A 97 -9.43 3.33 -9.32
N SER A 98 -9.80 3.78 -10.52
CA SER A 98 -8.84 3.86 -11.62
C SER A 98 -7.64 4.73 -11.27
N LEU A 99 -7.86 5.82 -10.56
CA LEU A 99 -6.79 6.70 -10.15
C LEU A 99 -5.93 6.06 -9.06
N ILE A 100 -6.58 5.38 -8.11
CA ILE A 100 -5.88 4.69 -7.05
C ILE A 100 -5.04 3.56 -7.62
N GLU A 101 -5.59 2.80 -8.55
CA GLU A 101 -4.88 1.72 -9.20
C GLU A 101 -3.66 2.24 -9.96
N LYS A 102 -3.83 3.35 -10.67
CA LYS A 102 -2.74 3.97 -11.42
C LYS A 102 -1.61 4.37 -10.48
N ALA A 103 -1.97 4.95 -9.32
CA ALA A 103 -0.99 5.36 -8.33
C ALA A 103 -0.23 4.15 -7.78
N ILE A 104 -0.93 3.07 -7.48
CA ILE A 104 -0.30 1.87 -6.96
C ILE A 104 0.60 1.22 -8.01
N CYS A 105 0.16 1.14 -9.25
CA CYS A 105 1.00 0.61 -10.33
C CYS A 105 2.27 1.41 -10.47
N LYS A 106 2.17 2.74 -10.45
CA LYS A 106 3.32 3.62 -10.54
C LYS A 106 4.27 3.39 -9.36
N ALA A 107 3.70 3.24 -8.17
CA ALA A 107 4.50 3.01 -6.97
C ALA A 107 5.24 1.68 -7.05
N LEU A 108 4.56 0.61 -7.46
CA LEU A 108 5.18 -0.71 -7.56
C LEU A 108 6.30 -0.72 -8.58
N LYS A 109 6.09 -0.06 -9.72
CA LYS A 109 7.14 0.03 -10.73
C LYS A 109 8.34 0.78 -10.22
N LYS A 110 8.11 1.87 -9.49
CA LYS A 110 9.20 2.67 -8.95
C LYS A 110 10.00 1.89 -7.90
N ILE A 111 9.31 1.13 -7.06
CA ILE A 111 9.97 0.30 -6.06
C ILE A 111 10.83 -0.76 -6.75
N ALA A 112 10.30 -1.37 -7.79
CA ALA A 112 10.98 -2.46 -8.49
C ALA A 112 12.19 -1.98 -9.29
N GLU A 113 12.17 -0.73 -9.71
CA GLU A 113 13.25 -0.17 -10.54
C GLU A 113 14.56 -0.04 -9.81
N LYS A 114 14.52 0.17 -8.49
CA LYS A 114 15.76 0.48 -7.85
C LYS A 114 16.69 -0.72 -7.69
#